data_e71bdf6eb02e38bce39af3ada7dda5b6
#
_entry.id   e71bdf6eb02e38bce39af3ada7dda5b6
#
_cell.length_a   1.000
_cell.length_b   1.000
_cell.length_c   1.000
_cell.angle_alpha   90.00
_cell.angle_beta   90.00
_cell.angle_gamma   90.00
#
_symmetry.space_group_name_H-M   'P 1'
#
loop_
_entity.id
_entity.type
_entity.pdbx_description
1 polymer ?
#
loop_
_entity_poly.entity_id
_entity_poly.type
_entity_poly.pdbx_seq_one_letter_code
_entity_poly.pdbx_strand_id
1 'polypeptide(L)'
;LKTKENTIIGNTVLYGATSGKLFAAGKAGERFAVRNSGGTAIVEGCDSNGCEYMTGGNIVILGSIGDNFGAGMTGGMAFIHDPENTFENFVNPASVTWQKPETKYWKEKLKSLIQDHLKETESVIAKEILNDFENEINNFKQVCPVEMLDKLESPITCLLYTSDAADE
;
A
#
# COMPACT_ATOMS: atom_id res chain seq x y z
N LEU A 1 4.38 -1.29 24.11
CA LEU A 1 5.08 -0.48 23.12
C LEU A 1 4.14 -0.15 21.97
N LYS A 2 4.07 1.13 21.59
CA LYS A 2 3.22 1.54 20.48
C LYS A 2 4.03 1.44 19.19
N THR A 3 3.93 0.30 18.52
CA THR A 3 4.79 -0.03 17.40
C THR A 3 4.65 0.92 16.22
N LYS A 4 3.44 1.38 15.94
CA LYS A 4 3.19 2.31 14.84
C LYS A 4 3.78 3.71 15.04
N GLU A 5 4.25 4.01 16.21
CA GLU A 5 4.86 5.31 16.53
C GLU A 5 6.39 5.24 16.56
N ASN A 6 6.95 4.04 16.47
CA ASN A 6 8.39 3.82 16.61
C ASN A 6 9.01 3.37 15.29
N THR A 7 10.09 4.04 14.90
CA THR A 7 10.88 3.63 13.73
C THR A 7 11.81 2.51 14.14
N ILE A 8 11.63 1.34 13.53
CA ILE A 8 12.43 0.16 13.82
C ILE A 8 13.27 -0.31 12.63
N ILE A 9 13.03 0.26 11.45
CA ILE A 9 13.80 -0.04 10.24
C ILE A 9 14.37 1.28 9.74
N GLY A 10 15.63 1.24 9.32
CA GLY A 10 16.30 2.45 8.82
C GLY A 10 15.81 2.90 7.45
N ASN A 11 16.61 3.74 6.83
CA ASN A 11 16.31 4.31 5.52
C ASN A 11 16.61 3.33 4.39
N THR A 12 15.95 3.52 3.25
CA THR A 12 16.25 2.86 1.97
C THR A 12 16.06 1.33 2.01
N VAL A 13 15.15 0.85 2.85
CA VAL A 13 14.84 -0.58 2.95
C VAL A 13 14.04 -1.02 1.73
N LEU A 14 14.34 -2.21 1.20
CA LEU A 14 13.78 -2.79 -0.03
C LEU A 14 14.13 -2.03 -1.31
N TYR A 15 15.18 -1.23 -1.29
CA TYR A 15 15.64 -0.56 -2.51
C TYR A 15 15.98 -1.61 -3.58
N GLY A 16 15.26 -1.53 -4.70
CA GLY A 16 15.49 -2.45 -5.81
C GLY A 16 15.16 -3.92 -5.54
N ALA A 17 14.41 -4.23 -4.50
CA ALA A 17 14.05 -5.62 -4.18
C ALA A 17 13.26 -6.25 -5.32
N THR A 18 13.62 -7.50 -5.68
CA THR A 18 13.00 -8.20 -6.80
C THR A 18 12.04 -9.30 -6.36
N SER A 19 12.10 -9.71 -5.09
CA SER A 19 11.22 -10.74 -4.54
C SER A 19 11.36 -10.75 -3.01
N GLY A 20 10.64 -11.65 -2.38
CA GLY A 20 10.69 -11.83 -0.94
C GLY A 20 9.63 -11.07 -0.20
N LYS A 21 9.59 -11.27 1.10
CA LYS A 21 8.56 -10.65 1.97
C LYS A 21 9.24 -10.05 3.19
N LEU A 22 8.76 -8.87 3.59
CA LEU A 22 9.21 -8.18 4.80
C LEU A 22 7.99 -7.84 5.65
N PHE A 23 8.03 -8.24 6.90
CA PHE A 23 6.99 -7.88 7.88
C PHE A 23 7.65 -7.19 9.06
N ALA A 24 7.26 -5.96 9.34
CA ALA A 24 7.86 -5.20 10.43
C ALA A 24 6.77 -4.49 11.25
N ALA A 25 6.68 -4.84 12.53
CA ALA A 25 5.74 -4.19 13.45
C ALA A 25 6.36 -2.89 13.96
N GLY A 26 6.41 -1.91 13.08
CA GLY A 26 6.94 -0.59 13.36
C GLY A 26 7.13 0.19 12.06
N LYS A 27 7.66 1.40 12.19
CA LYS A 27 7.84 2.30 11.05
C LYS A 27 9.17 2.06 10.35
N ALA A 28 9.17 2.27 9.05
CA ALA A 28 10.39 2.37 8.25
C ALA A 28 10.82 3.83 8.12
N GLY A 29 12.08 4.07 7.82
CA GLY A 29 12.60 5.40 7.58
C GLY A 29 12.26 5.94 6.19
N GLU A 30 13.08 6.86 5.71
CA GLU A 30 12.89 7.46 4.38
C GLU A 30 13.22 6.48 3.26
N ARG A 31 12.64 6.73 2.09
CA ARG A 31 12.89 5.99 0.85
C ARG A 31 12.57 4.50 0.96
N PHE A 32 11.50 4.19 1.67
CA PHE A 32 11.06 2.80 1.79
C PHE A 32 10.53 2.30 0.45
N ALA A 33 10.98 1.11 0.04
CA ALA A 33 10.55 0.44 -1.19
C ALA A 33 10.84 1.22 -2.49
N VAL A 34 11.82 2.11 -2.47
CA VAL A 34 12.26 2.81 -3.68
C VAL A 34 12.76 1.79 -4.69
N ARG A 35 12.25 1.87 -5.93
CA ARG A 35 12.58 0.95 -7.03
C ARG A 35 12.29 -0.51 -6.73
N ASN A 36 11.44 -0.80 -5.76
CA ASN A 36 10.99 -2.17 -5.52
C ASN A 36 10.32 -2.70 -6.78
N SER A 37 10.73 -3.88 -7.24
CA SER A 37 10.21 -4.45 -8.48
C SER A 37 9.43 -5.74 -8.28
N GLY A 38 9.44 -6.34 -7.10
CA GLY A 38 8.72 -7.58 -6.87
C GLY A 38 8.60 -8.00 -5.42
N GLY A 39 9.17 -7.24 -4.49
CA GLY A 39 9.08 -7.54 -3.07
C GLY A 39 7.72 -7.20 -2.49
N THR A 40 7.31 -7.93 -1.46
CA THR A 40 6.09 -7.66 -0.69
C THR A 40 6.49 -7.22 0.71
N ALA A 41 5.90 -6.13 1.19
CA ALA A 41 6.23 -5.66 2.53
C ALA A 41 5.02 -5.05 3.23
N ILE A 42 4.95 -5.29 4.53
CA ILE A 42 3.95 -4.67 5.39
C ILE A 42 4.69 -4.00 6.55
N VAL A 43 4.51 -2.70 6.69
CA VAL A 43 5.10 -1.90 7.77
C VAL A 43 4.02 -1.03 8.40
N GLU A 44 4.33 -0.40 9.53
CA GLU A 44 3.34 0.39 10.28
C GLU A 44 3.56 1.89 10.15
N GLY A 45 4.27 2.29 9.11
CA GLY A 45 4.52 3.67 8.73
C GLY A 45 5.80 3.78 7.93
N CYS A 46 5.99 4.92 7.27
CA CYS A 46 7.27 5.26 6.64
C CYS A 46 7.40 6.77 6.58
N ASP A 47 8.64 7.23 6.36
CA ASP A 47 8.91 8.64 6.17
C ASP A 47 8.83 9.03 4.69
N SER A 48 9.47 10.12 4.30
CA SER A 48 9.33 10.68 2.95
C SER A 48 9.86 9.77 1.84
N ASN A 49 9.32 9.95 0.65
CA ASN A 49 9.71 9.27 -0.59
C ASN A 49 9.45 7.75 -0.60
N GLY A 50 8.40 7.32 0.11
CA GLY A 50 7.98 5.92 0.06
C GLY A 50 7.51 5.52 -1.33
N CYS A 51 7.86 4.30 -1.77
CA CYS A 51 7.48 3.72 -3.06
C CYS A 51 7.89 4.54 -4.28
N GLU A 52 8.89 5.41 -4.15
CA GLU A 52 9.38 6.21 -5.25
C GLU A 52 10.00 5.32 -6.32
N TYR A 53 9.60 5.53 -7.58
CA TYR A 53 10.05 4.73 -8.73
C TYR A 53 9.82 3.21 -8.59
N MET A 54 8.87 2.80 -7.76
CA MET A 54 8.49 1.40 -7.63
C MET A 54 7.93 0.88 -8.94
N THR A 55 8.33 -0.32 -9.35
CA THR A 55 7.93 -0.92 -10.62
C THR A 55 7.14 -2.21 -10.48
N GLY A 56 7.03 -2.77 -9.28
CA GLY A 56 6.30 -4.00 -9.04
C GLY A 56 6.24 -4.32 -7.55
N GLY A 57 5.54 -5.39 -7.21
CA GLY A 57 5.39 -5.82 -5.84
C GLY A 57 4.16 -5.26 -5.14
N ASN A 58 4.01 -5.57 -3.86
CA ASN A 58 2.88 -5.13 -3.05
C ASN A 58 3.37 -4.55 -1.74
N ILE A 59 2.91 -3.35 -1.43
CA ILE A 59 3.30 -2.64 -0.20
C ILE A 59 2.05 -2.30 0.60
N VAL A 60 2.06 -2.61 1.90
CA VAL A 60 0.98 -2.22 2.82
C VAL A 60 1.59 -1.40 3.94
N ILE A 61 1.02 -0.23 4.18
CA ILE A 61 1.47 0.65 5.25
C ILE A 61 0.28 0.91 6.18
N LEU A 62 0.40 0.46 7.41
CA LEU A 62 -0.69 0.49 8.39
C LEU A 62 -0.68 1.74 9.28
N GLY A 63 0.05 2.77 8.87
CA GLY A 63 0.14 4.01 9.63
C GLY A 63 0.57 5.19 8.76
N SER A 64 1.24 6.15 9.36
CA SER A 64 1.59 7.40 8.70
C SER A 64 2.61 7.22 7.58
N ILE A 65 2.53 8.12 6.60
CA ILE A 65 3.52 8.23 5.52
C ILE A 65 4.09 9.64 5.53
N GLY A 66 5.25 9.81 4.89
CA GLY A 66 5.86 11.12 4.70
C GLY A 66 5.54 11.70 3.33
N ASP A 67 6.22 12.79 2.99
CA ASP A 67 5.98 13.52 1.75
C ASP A 67 6.43 12.76 0.51
N ASN A 68 5.89 13.16 -0.62
CA ASN A 68 6.28 12.71 -1.96
C ASN A 68 6.10 11.20 -2.19
N PHE A 69 5.08 10.62 -1.57
CA PHE A 69 4.78 9.20 -1.71
C PHE A 69 4.40 8.86 -3.15
N GLY A 70 4.96 7.77 -3.68
CA GLY A 70 4.60 7.26 -5.00
C GLY A 70 5.17 8.05 -6.18
N ALA A 71 6.10 8.95 -5.96
CA ALA A 71 6.70 9.73 -7.05
C ALA A 71 7.35 8.81 -8.09
N GLY A 72 6.98 8.96 -9.35
CA GLY A 72 7.53 8.16 -10.42
C GLY A 72 7.19 6.67 -10.39
N MET A 73 6.26 6.25 -9.57
CA MET A 73 5.82 4.87 -9.47
C MET A 73 5.16 4.44 -10.78
N THR A 74 5.61 3.32 -11.35
CA THR A 74 5.14 2.84 -12.64
C THR A 74 4.55 1.45 -12.59
N GLY A 75 4.70 0.73 -11.50
CA GLY A 75 4.14 -0.62 -11.35
C GLY A 75 3.98 -1.00 -9.90
N GLY A 76 3.34 -2.14 -9.67
CA GLY A 76 3.04 -2.60 -8.32
C GLY A 76 1.77 -1.97 -7.75
N MET A 77 1.51 -2.26 -6.50
CA MET A 77 0.32 -1.78 -5.80
C MET A 77 0.69 -1.44 -4.37
N ALA A 78 0.14 -0.34 -3.85
CA ALA A 78 0.32 0.02 -2.46
C ALA A 78 -1.03 0.26 -1.78
N PHE A 79 -1.09 -0.09 -0.50
CA PHE A 79 -2.30 0.11 0.31
C PHE A 79 -1.89 0.88 1.57
N ILE A 80 -2.57 1.99 1.83
CA ILE A 80 -2.26 2.85 2.97
C ILE A 80 -3.47 2.92 3.89
N HIS A 81 -3.29 2.59 5.16
CA HIS A 81 -4.34 2.77 6.16
C HIS A 81 -4.41 4.26 6.52
N ASP A 82 -5.48 4.90 6.11
CA ASP A 82 -5.64 6.36 6.18
C ASP A 82 -7.02 6.73 6.77
N PRO A 83 -7.26 6.43 8.04
CA PRO A 83 -8.57 6.69 8.65
C PRO A 83 -8.92 8.18 8.75
N GLU A 84 -7.91 9.05 8.76
CA GLU A 84 -8.13 10.50 8.85
C GLU A 84 -8.29 11.17 7.49
N ASN A 85 -8.15 10.40 6.41
CA ASN A 85 -8.28 10.87 5.03
C ASN A 85 -7.31 12.00 4.68
N THR A 86 -6.05 11.82 5.04
CA THR A 86 -5.00 12.82 4.82
C THR A 86 -4.03 12.45 3.70
N PHE A 87 -4.23 11.33 3.03
CA PHE A 87 -3.31 10.81 2.02
C PHE A 87 -2.97 11.83 0.94
N GLU A 88 -3.93 12.62 0.51
CA GLU A 88 -3.75 13.62 -0.53
C GLU A 88 -2.67 14.66 -0.20
N ASN A 89 -2.42 14.89 1.10
CA ASN A 89 -1.41 15.85 1.54
C ASN A 89 0.02 15.35 1.36
N PHE A 90 0.21 14.07 1.12
CA PHE A 90 1.53 13.43 1.11
C PHE A 90 1.89 12.80 -0.23
N VAL A 91 0.90 12.43 -1.04
CA VAL A 91 1.12 11.73 -2.29
C VAL A 91 1.64 12.66 -3.38
N ASN A 92 2.50 12.13 -4.26
CA ASN A 92 2.84 12.81 -5.50
C ASN A 92 1.83 12.37 -6.57
N PRO A 93 0.92 13.24 -6.99
CA PRO A 93 -0.20 12.83 -7.86
C PRO A 93 0.16 12.66 -9.33
N ALA A 94 1.39 12.95 -9.71
CA ALA A 94 1.77 12.93 -11.12
C ALA A 94 1.77 11.53 -11.73
N SER A 95 2.07 10.50 -10.93
CA SER A 95 2.28 9.15 -11.45
C SER A 95 1.26 8.13 -10.96
N VAL A 96 0.45 8.46 -9.98
CA VAL A 96 -0.45 7.49 -9.34
C VAL A 96 -1.87 8.03 -9.22
N THR A 97 -2.80 7.09 -9.16
CA THR A 97 -4.18 7.36 -8.73
C THR A 97 -4.44 6.57 -7.46
N TRP A 98 -5.47 6.97 -6.70
CA TRP A 98 -5.82 6.29 -5.46
C TRP A 98 -7.31 6.31 -5.23
N GLN A 99 -7.80 5.27 -4.56
CA GLN A 99 -9.20 5.10 -4.24
C GLN A 99 -9.33 4.12 -3.09
N LYS A 100 -10.52 4.00 -2.53
CA LYS A 100 -10.80 2.90 -1.60
C LYS A 100 -10.74 1.58 -2.37
N PRO A 101 -10.26 0.49 -1.76
CA PRO A 101 -10.35 -0.81 -2.42
C PRO A 101 -11.81 -1.14 -2.75
N GLU A 102 -12.12 -1.46 -3.99
CA GLU A 102 -13.48 -1.70 -4.45
C GLU A 102 -13.75 -3.15 -4.82
N THR A 103 -12.81 -3.79 -5.52
CA THR A 103 -13.04 -5.13 -6.04
C THR A 103 -12.76 -6.20 -5.01
N LYS A 104 -13.46 -7.31 -5.13
CA LYS A 104 -13.29 -8.47 -4.24
C LYS A 104 -11.86 -8.97 -4.23
N TYR A 105 -11.23 -9.06 -5.41
CA TYR A 105 -9.86 -9.53 -5.53
C TYR A 105 -8.90 -8.72 -4.66
N TRP A 106 -8.93 -7.40 -4.78
CA TRP A 106 -7.99 -6.54 -4.05
C TRP A 106 -8.30 -6.46 -2.57
N LYS A 107 -9.58 -6.50 -2.19
CA LYS A 107 -9.97 -6.55 -0.78
C LYS A 107 -9.45 -7.82 -0.11
N GLU A 108 -9.59 -8.96 -0.78
CA GLU A 108 -9.10 -10.25 -0.26
C GLU A 108 -7.57 -10.28 -0.23
N LYS A 109 -6.91 -9.71 -1.24
CA LYS A 109 -5.46 -9.61 -1.29
C LYS A 109 -4.93 -8.80 -0.10
N LEU A 110 -5.52 -7.64 0.14
CA LEU A 110 -5.15 -6.79 1.28
C LEU A 110 -5.37 -7.52 2.61
N LYS A 111 -6.52 -8.15 2.76
CA LYS A 111 -6.82 -8.90 3.99
C LYS A 111 -5.80 -10.00 4.24
N SER A 112 -5.45 -10.74 3.20
CA SER A 112 -4.46 -11.81 3.28
C SER A 112 -3.09 -11.29 3.70
N LEU A 113 -2.67 -10.16 3.16
CA LEU A 113 -1.38 -9.55 3.51
C LEU A 113 -1.36 -9.09 4.97
N ILE A 114 -2.45 -8.52 5.46
CA ILE A 114 -2.54 -8.09 6.86
C ILE A 114 -2.58 -9.31 7.78
N GLN A 115 -3.25 -10.38 7.38
CA GLN A 115 -3.26 -11.64 8.15
C GLN A 115 -1.85 -12.22 8.27
N ASP A 116 -1.08 -12.21 7.18
CA ASP A 116 0.30 -12.67 7.20
C ASP A 116 1.15 -11.82 8.13
N HIS A 117 0.97 -10.51 8.10
CA HIS A 117 1.69 -9.58 8.98
C HIS A 117 1.37 -9.86 10.45
N LEU A 118 0.09 -10.06 10.78
CA LEU A 118 -0.30 -10.40 12.14
C LEU A 118 0.34 -11.72 12.59
N LYS A 119 0.33 -12.72 11.72
CA LYS A 119 0.90 -14.03 12.02
C LYS A 119 2.40 -13.94 12.32
N GLU A 120 3.13 -13.16 11.52
CA GLU A 120 4.59 -13.08 11.63
C GLU A 120 5.06 -12.12 12.73
N THR A 121 4.28 -11.11 13.07
CA THR A 121 4.73 -10.04 13.97
C THR A 121 3.90 -9.88 15.23
N GLU A 122 2.72 -10.48 15.31
CA GLU A 122 1.75 -10.28 16.38
C GLU A 122 1.34 -8.81 16.52
N SER A 123 1.31 -8.08 15.41
CA SER A 123 1.02 -6.64 15.36
C SER A 123 -0.34 -6.30 15.97
N VAL A 124 -0.36 -5.36 16.91
CA VAL A 124 -1.59 -4.89 17.55
C VAL A 124 -2.48 -4.18 16.55
N ILE A 125 -1.91 -3.30 15.72
CA ILE A 125 -2.70 -2.56 14.73
C ILE A 125 -3.29 -3.49 13.67
N ALA A 126 -2.54 -4.50 13.25
CA ALA A 126 -3.06 -5.49 12.30
C ALA A 126 -4.25 -6.25 12.88
N LYS A 127 -4.17 -6.63 14.15
CA LYS A 127 -5.26 -7.32 14.83
C LYS A 127 -6.49 -6.44 14.93
N GLU A 128 -6.33 -5.18 15.29
CA GLU A 128 -7.44 -4.23 15.40
C GLU A 128 -8.14 -4.05 14.04
N ILE A 129 -7.36 -3.91 12.97
CA ILE A 129 -7.91 -3.75 11.62
C ILE A 129 -8.68 -5.01 11.21
N LEU A 130 -8.12 -6.18 11.46
CA LEU A 130 -8.77 -7.45 11.06
C LEU A 130 -10.03 -7.74 11.87
N ASN A 131 -10.10 -7.28 13.11
CA ASN A 131 -11.30 -7.48 13.95
C ASN A 131 -12.53 -6.76 13.40
N ASP A 132 -12.34 -5.72 12.60
CA ASP A 132 -13.43 -4.95 11.99
C ASP A 132 -13.13 -4.63 10.53
N PHE A 133 -12.62 -5.62 9.81
CA PHE A 133 -12.10 -5.42 8.47
C PHE A 133 -13.14 -4.85 7.49
N GLU A 134 -14.39 -5.25 7.61
CA GLU A 134 -15.45 -4.76 6.72
C GLU A 134 -15.65 -3.25 6.80
N ASN A 135 -15.41 -2.66 7.96
CA ASN A 135 -15.44 -1.21 8.13
C ASN A 135 -14.07 -0.59 7.83
N GLU A 136 -13.00 -1.21 8.34
CA GLU A 136 -11.66 -0.67 8.18
C GLU A 136 -11.18 -0.64 6.73
N ILE A 137 -11.70 -1.52 5.88
CA ILE A 137 -11.36 -1.50 4.45
C ILE A 137 -11.69 -0.15 3.80
N ASN A 138 -12.70 0.54 4.31
CA ASN A 138 -13.10 1.86 3.80
C ASN A 138 -12.10 2.97 4.19
N ASN A 139 -11.20 2.68 5.13
CA ASN A 139 -10.17 3.62 5.57
C ASN A 139 -8.85 3.41 4.83
N PHE A 140 -8.79 2.47 3.89
CA PHE A 140 -7.60 2.25 3.09
C PHE A 140 -7.65 3.04 1.80
N LYS A 141 -6.48 3.46 1.34
CA LYS A 141 -6.27 3.97 -0.01
C LYS A 141 -5.48 2.94 -0.78
N GLN A 142 -6.04 2.46 -1.88
CA GLN A 142 -5.34 1.61 -2.83
C GLN A 142 -4.68 2.52 -3.85
N VAL A 143 -3.36 2.49 -3.90
CA VAL A 143 -2.55 3.37 -4.75
C VAL A 143 -2.08 2.58 -5.95
N CYS A 144 -2.47 3.02 -7.13
CA CYS A 144 -2.15 2.35 -8.38
C CYS A 144 -1.44 3.30 -9.33
N PRO A 145 -0.32 2.88 -9.92
CA PRO A 145 0.31 3.68 -10.97
C PRO A 145 -0.65 3.88 -12.14
N VAL A 146 -0.70 5.10 -12.66
CA VAL A 146 -1.56 5.43 -13.80
C VAL A 146 -1.23 4.54 -14.99
N GLU A 147 0.04 4.25 -15.22
CA GLU A 147 0.49 3.41 -16.32
C GLU A 147 -0.02 1.97 -16.25
N MET A 148 -0.45 1.51 -15.09
CA MET A 148 -0.91 0.14 -14.89
C MET A 148 -2.41 -0.04 -15.03
N LEU A 149 -3.17 1.04 -15.10
CA LEU A 149 -4.63 0.96 -15.06
C LEU A 149 -5.24 0.08 -16.15
N ASP A 150 -4.69 0.11 -17.34
CA ASP A 150 -5.17 -0.69 -18.48
C ASP A 150 -4.43 -2.02 -18.66
N LYS A 151 -3.49 -2.32 -17.78
CA LYS A 151 -2.65 -3.54 -17.88
C LYS A 151 -2.89 -4.52 -16.74
N LEU A 152 -3.76 -4.19 -15.80
CA LEU A 152 -4.03 -5.05 -14.65
C LEU A 152 -4.86 -6.25 -15.03
N GLU A 153 -4.44 -7.44 -14.59
CA GLU A 153 -5.25 -8.65 -14.72
C GLU A 153 -6.51 -8.55 -13.87
N SER A 154 -6.39 -7.91 -12.71
CA SER A 154 -7.50 -7.66 -11.82
C SER A 154 -7.69 -6.15 -11.67
N PRO A 155 -8.74 -5.59 -12.29
CA PRO A 155 -9.01 -4.15 -12.22
C PRO A 155 -9.24 -3.66 -10.80
N ILE A 156 -8.93 -2.39 -10.56
CA ILE A 156 -9.12 -1.80 -9.23
C ILE A 156 -10.53 -1.25 -9.03
N THR A 157 -11.32 -1.12 -10.09
CA THR A 157 -12.67 -0.58 -10.00
C THR A 157 -13.66 -1.46 -10.77
N CYS A 158 -14.83 -1.62 -10.19
CA CYS A 158 -15.93 -2.34 -10.84
C CYS A 158 -16.59 -1.51 -11.95
N LEU A 159 -16.49 -0.19 -11.87
CA LEU A 159 -17.10 0.70 -12.85
C LEU A 159 -16.44 0.64 -14.22
N LEU A 160 -15.19 0.21 -14.28
CA LEU A 160 -14.45 0.13 -15.54
C LEU A 160 -15.17 -0.75 -16.56
N TYR A 161 -15.63 -1.92 -16.13
CA TYR A 161 -16.35 -2.83 -17.01
C TYR A 161 -17.68 -2.24 -17.46
N THR A 162 -18.39 -1.63 -16.53
CA THR A 162 -19.69 -1.04 -16.81
C THR A 162 -19.55 0.07 -17.84
N SER A 163 -18.55 0.90 -17.70
CA SER A 163 -18.28 1.99 -18.63
C SER A 163 -17.96 1.46 -20.02
N ASP A 164 -17.11 0.45 -20.11
CA ASP A 164 -16.73 -0.13 -21.39
C ASP A 164 -17.92 -0.76 -22.08
N ALA A 165 -18.74 -1.47 -21.33
CA ALA A 165 -19.95 -2.08 -21.89
C ALA A 165 -20.95 -1.03 -22.33
N ALA A 166 -21.03 0.08 -21.64
CA ALA A 166 -21.98 1.14 -21.98
C ALA A 166 -21.56 1.92 -23.22
N ASP A 167 -20.29 2.00 -23.47
CA ASP A 167 -19.75 2.76 -24.61
C ASP A 167 -19.95 2.04 -25.95
N GLU A 168 -20.33 0.79 -25.88
CA GLU A 168 -20.62 0.01 -27.08
C GLU A 168 -22.05 0.16 -27.53
#